data_00df943cddd5e85b583549e9eb4599fb
#
_entry.id   00df943cddd5e85b583549e9eb4599fb
#
_cell.length_a   1.000
_cell.length_b   1.000
_cell.length_c   1.000
_cell.angle_alpha   90.00
_cell.angle_beta   90.00
_cell.angle_gamma   90.00
#
_symmetry.space_group_name_H-M   'P 1'
#
loop_
_entity.id
_entity.type
_entity.pdbx_description
1 polymer ?
#
loop_
_entity_poly.entity_id
_entity_poly.type
_entity_poly.pdbx_seq_one_letter_code
_entity_poly.pdbx_strand_id
1 'polypeptide(L)'
;MLKQLKIKGQKGFTLIELMIVVAIIGILAAIAIPNFLTYQMKSRTSEAKVNLGAIKTSEIAFQGERGCFISAAGPAAAAVVPVGTTPVAWVVGAVTPTACTAVFLGTYTDIGFAPAGSVRYQYDSFATAAATAVPAVGACPAVGATATPGLGFTANATANLDGVAGAGIYRVSEVTQVTDCAPGVF
;
A
#
# COMPACT_ATOMS: atom_id res chain seq x y z
N MET A 1 -34.83 -33.57 -54.31
CA MET A 1 -34.60 -32.17 -54.65
C MET A 1 -33.65 -31.56 -53.65
N LEU A 2 -32.36 -31.47 -53.94
CA LEU A 2 -31.38 -30.83 -53.11
C LEU A 2 -31.35 -29.35 -53.43
N LYS A 3 -31.75 -28.52 -52.44
CA LYS A 3 -31.76 -27.08 -52.54
C LYS A 3 -30.29 -26.58 -52.38
N GLN A 4 -29.69 -26.12 -53.47
CA GLN A 4 -28.35 -25.54 -53.45
C GLN A 4 -28.36 -24.27 -52.59
N LEU A 5 -27.70 -24.30 -51.45
CA LEU A 5 -27.43 -23.12 -50.65
C LEU A 5 -26.37 -22.26 -51.36
N LYS A 6 -26.85 -21.15 -51.91
CA LYS A 6 -26.01 -20.12 -52.53
C LYS A 6 -25.21 -19.41 -51.46
N ILE A 7 -23.96 -19.79 -51.27
CA ILE A 7 -23.02 -19.11 -50.37
C ILE A 7 -22.76 -17.73 -50.98
N LYS A 8 -23.32 -16.67 -50.37
CA LYS A 8 -22.99 -15.28 -50.72
C LYS A 8 -21.48 -15.11 -50.52
N GLY A 9 -20.77 -14.72 -51.57
CA GLY A 9 -19.33 -14.48 -51.54
C GLY A 9 -18.98 -13.51 -50.43
N GLN A 10 -18.28 -14.01 -49.43
CA GLN A 10 -17.69 -13.18 -48.36
C GLN A 10 -16.54 -12.40 -49.00
N LYS A 11 -16.63 -11.06 -48.91
CA LYS A 11 -15.49 -10.20 -49.28
C LYS A 11 -14.38 -10.46 -48.29
N GLY A 12 -13.26 -11.03 -48.73
CA GLY A 12 -12.07 -11.25 -47.90
C GLY A 12 -11.35 -9.92 -47.62
N PHE A 13 -10.70 -9.85 -46.47
CA PHE A 13 -9.83 -8.74 -46.15
C PHE A 13 -8.55 -8.77 -47.02
N THR A 14 -8.09 -7.60 -47.41
CA THR A 14 -6.82 -7.48 -48.16
C THR A 14 -5.65 -7.51 -47.15
N LEU A 15 -4.51 -8.02 -47.59
CA LEU A 15 -3.29 -8.08 -46.75
C LEU A 15 -2.86 -6.65 -46.34
N ILE A 16 -3.02 -5.68 -47.21
CA ILE A 16 -2.62 -4.27 -46.93
C ILE A 16 -3.53 -3.63 -45.86
N GLU A 17 -4.83 -3.94 -45.85
CA GLU A 17 -5.75 -3.45 -44.80
C GLU A 17 -5.33 -3.98 -43.43
N LEU A 18 -4.92 -5.27 -43.32
CA LEU A 18 -4.43 -5.83 -42.09
C LEU A 18 -3.11 -5.19 -41.66
N MET A 19 -2.17 -4.97 -42.61
CA MET A 19 -0.86 -4.36 -42.30
C MET A 19 -0.99 -2.94 -41.76
N ILE A 20 -1.87 -2.12 -42.34
CA ILE A 20 -2.09 -0.75 -41.85
C ILE A 20 -2.67 -0.77 -40.42
N VAL A 21 -3.65 -1.65 -40.14
CA VAL A 21 -4.26 -1.75 -38.83
C VAL A 21 -3.27 -2.16 -37.76
N VAL A 22 -2.44 -3.19 -38.01
CA VAL A 22 -1.44 -3.60 -37.01
C VAL A 22 -0.35 -2.55 -36.81
N ALA A 23 0.02 -1.79 -37.85
CA ALA A 23 0.96 -0.69 -37.73
C ALA A 23 0.40 0.42 -36.82
N ILE A 24 -0.85 0.81 -36.98
CA ILE A 24 -1.50 1.82 -36.16
C ILE A 24 -1.61 1.33 -34.69
N ILE A 25 -2.07 0.08 -34.48
CA ILE A 25 -2.15 -0.51 -33.14
C ILE A 25 -0.77 -0.56 -32.49
N GLY A 26 0.28 -0.91 -33.23
CA GLY A 26 1.65 -0.94 -32.71
C GLY A 26 2.13 0.43 -32.20
N ILE A 27 1.87 1.49 -32.94
CA ILE A 27 2.21 2.86 -32.52
C ILE A 27 1.41 3.26 -31.26
N LEU A 28 0.11 2.99 -31.23
CA LEU A 28 -0.73 3.30 -30.08
C LEU A 28 -0.31 2.50 -28.84
N ALA A 29 -0.01 1.22 -29.00
CA ALA A 29 0.42 0.34 -27.92
C ALA A 29 1.77 0.79 -27.30
N ALA A 30 2.70 1.27 -28.13
CA ALA A 30 3.99 1.76 -27.67
C ALA A 30 3.87 2.92 -26.65
N ILE A 31 2.85 3.74 -26.79
CA ILE A 31 2.58 4.87 -25.87
C ILE A 31 1.65 4.43 -24.71
N ALA A 32 0.69 3.56 -24.99
CA ALA A 32 -0.34 3.20 -24.03
C ALA A 32 0.16 2.26 -22.93
N ILE A 33 1.02 1.29 -23.26
CA ILE A 33 1.49 0.28 -22.30
C ILE A 33 2.28 0.89 -21.14
N PRO A 34 3.32 1.73 -21.33
CA PRO A 34 4.06 2.30 -20.21
C PRO A 34 3.19 3.19 -19.33
N ASN A 35 2.29 3.97 -19.93
CA ASN A 35 1.37 4.80 -19.20
C ASN A 35 0.39 3.96 -18.36
N PHE A 36 -0.15 2.88 -18.93
CA PHE A 36 -1.04 1.97 -18.21
C PHE A 36 -0.37 1.35 -16.97
N LEU A 37 0.87 0.88 -17.09
CA LEU A 37 1.62 0.33 -15.96
C LEU A 37 1.81 1.37 -14.85
N THR A 38 2.14 2.60 -15.20
CA THR A 38 2.27 3.69 -14.21
C THR A 38 0.94 3.97 -13.50
N TYR A 39 -0.17 4.03 -14.22
CA TYR A 39 -1.49 4.23 -13.62
C TYR A 39 -1.91 3.04 -12.75
N GLN A 40 -1.56 1.81 -13.13
CA GLN A 40 -1.81 0.64 -12.33
C GLN A 40 -1.05 0.69 -11.00
N MET A 41 0.21 1.11 -11.00
CA MET A 41 1.00 1.30 -9.77
C MET A 41 0.40 2.41 -8.89
N LYS A 42 0.04 3.55 -9.48
CA LYS A 42 -0.65 4.63 -8.75
C LYS A 42 -1.97 4.17 -8.12
N SER A 43 -2.74 3.32 -8.79
CA SER A 43 -3.96 2.74 -8.22
C SER A 43 -3.65 1.87 -7.00
N ARG A 44 -2.55 1.11 -7.04
CA ARG A 44 -2.12 0.28 -5.89
C ARG A 44 -1.66 1.11 -4.71
N THR A 45 -1.09 2.30 -4.92
CA THR A 45 -0.68 3.20 -3.82
C THR A 45 -1.85 3.75 -3.00
N SER A 46 -3.07 3.72 -3.55
CA SER A 46 -4.26 4.12 -2.80
C SER A 46 -4.54 3.20 -1.61
N GLU A 47 -4.16 1.92 -1.68
CA GLU A 47 -4.24 0.97 -0.57
C GLU A 47 -3.48 1.49 0.67
N ALA A 48 -2.23 1.92 0.48
CA ALA A 48 -1.42 2.47 1.57
C ALA A 48 -2.09 3.67 2.25
N LYS A 49 -2.62 4.58 1.45
CA LYS A 49 -3.27 5.79 1.97
C LYS A 49 -4.54 5.50 2.77
N VAL A 50 -5.37 4.59 2.26
CA VAL A 50 -6.62 4.19 2.93
C VAL A 50 -6.30 3.45 4.23
N ASN A 51 -5.41 2.47 4.20
CA ASN A 51 -5.07 1.67 5.37
C ASN A 51 -4.33 2.50 6.44
N LEU A 52 -3.41 3.39 6.06
CA LEU A 52 -2.78 4.31 7.01
C LEU A 52 -3.77 5.28 7.64
N GLY A 53 -4.75 5.76 6.88
CA GLY A 53 -5.84 6.57 7.42
C GLY A 53 -6.70 5.80 8.43
N ALA A 54 -6.98 4.53 8.15
CA ALA A 54 -7.72 3.64 9.05
C ALA A 54 -6.90 3.34 10.32
N ILE A 55 -5.60 3.02 10.19
CA ILE A 55 -4.69 2.83 11.33
C ILE A 55 -4.68 4.08 12.21
N LYS A 56 -4.54 5.28 11.62
CA LYS A 56 -4.59 6.53 12.37
C LYS A 56 -5.88 6.67 13.18
N THR A 57 -7.02 6.39 12.56
CA THR A 57 -8.32 6.48 13.25
C THR A 57 -8.42 5.48 14.40
N SER A 58 -7.97 4.24 14.18
CA SER A 58 -7.96 3.20 15.20
C SER A 58 -7.02 3.52 16.36
N GLU A 59 -5.83 4.05 16.09
CA GLU A 59 -4.88 4.47 17.12
C GLU A 59 -5.41 5.63 17.97
N ILE A 60 -6.06 6.62 17.34
CA ILE A 60 -6.69 7.74 18.06
C ILE A 60 -7.85 7.24 18.92
N ALA A 61 -8.66 6.31 18.43
CA ALA A 61 -9.74 5.71 19.20
C ALA A 61 -9.20 4.94 20.41
N PHE A 62 -8.17 4.13 20.20
CA PHE A 62 -7.51 3.38 21.27
C PHE A 62 -6.89 4.30 22.33
N GLN A 63 -6.23 5.37 21.89
CA GLN A 63 -5.69 6.39 22.79
C GLN A 63 -6.79 7.06 23.63
N GLY A 64 -7.96 7.33 23.03
CA GLY A 64 -9.11 7.90 23.74
C GLY A 64 -9.66 6.95 24.83
N GLU A 65 -9.58 5.62 24.62
CA GLU A 65 -10.06 4.61 25.56
C GLU A 65 -9.02 4.22 26.62
N ARG A 66 -7.77 4.12 26.22
CA ARG A 66 -6.68 3.56 27.03
C ARG A 66 -5.66 4.59 27.51
N GLY A 67 -5.63 5.77 26.92
CA GLY A 67 -4.73 6.86 27.28
C GLY A 67 -3.33 6.76 26.65
N CYS A 68 -3.09 5.81 25.73
CA CYS A 68 -1.82 5.65 25.04
C CYS A 68 -1.99 5.15 23.61
N PHE A 69 -0.98 5.36 22.76
CA PHE A 69 -0.83 4.71 21.46
C PHE A 69 -0.04 3.41 21.60
N ILE A 70 -0.14 2.50 20.63
CA ILE A 70 0.62 1.26 20.62
C ILE A 70 1.58 1.18 19.44
N SER A 71 2.64 0.39 19.61
CA SER A 71 3.53 0.00 18.53
C SER A 71 3.11 -1.38 18.02
N ALA A 72 2.76 -1.46 16.76
CA ALA A 72 2.38 -2.71 16.11
C ALA A 72 3.13 -2.87 14.80
N ALA A 73 3.56 -4.08 14.51
CA ALA A 73 4.12 -4.45 13.22
C ALA A 73 3.11 -5.27 12.41
N GLY A 74 3.07 -5.02 11.11
CA GLY A 74 2.17 -5.66 10.17
C GLY A 74 2.36 -7.17 10.01
N PRO A 75 1.66 -7.81 9.06
CA PRO A 75 1.34 -9.24 9.04
C PRO A 75 2.53 -10.18 8.96
N ALA A 76 3.69 -9.68 8.72
CA ALA A 76 4.93 -10.43 8.84
C ALA A 76 5.73 -9.86 10.00
N ALA A 77 5.53 -10.40 11.18
CA ALA A 77 6.62 -10.44 12.12
C ALA A 77 7.81 -11.03 11.38
N ALA A 78 8.86 -10.24 11.19
CA ALA A 78 10.11 -10.59 10.55
C ALA A 78 10.17 -10.47 9.01
N ALA A 79 10.90 -9.43 8.60
CA ALA A 79 11.94 -9.47 7.57
C ALA A 79 11.53 -9.72 6.10
N VAL A 80 10.31 -9.74 5.72
CA VAL A 80 9.99 -9.70 4.31
C VAL A 80 9.14 -8.46 4.07
N VAL A 81 9.80 -7.37 3.70
CA VAL A 81 9.11 -6.31 2.94
C VAL A 81 8.36 -7.04 1.83
N PRO A 82 7.04 -6.98 1.76
CA PRO A 82 6.34 -7.60 0.65
C PRO A 82 6.98 -7.07 -0.61
N VAL A 83 7.61 -7.94 -1.37
CA VAL A 83 8.18 -7.58 -2.67
C VAL A 83 6.96 -7.36 -3.54
N GLY A 84 6.55 -6.14 -3.65
CA GLY A 84 5.23 -5.57 -3.94
C GLY A 84 4.44 -6.00 -5.14
N THR A 85 4.85 -6.98 -5.90
CA THR A 85 4.06 -7.46 -7.03
C THR A 85 2.96 -8.44 -6.62
N THR A 86 3.15 -9.21 -5.54
CA THR A 86 2.18 -10.18 -5.02
C THR A 86 1.58 -9.73 -3.69
N PRO A 87 0.24 -9.63 -3.57
CA PRO A 87 -0.39 -9.33 -2.29
C PRO A 87 -0.17 -10.47 -1.30
N VAL A 88 0.04 -10.12 -0.04
CA VAL A 88 0.21 -11.06 1.07
C VAL A 88 -1.06 -11.07 1.92
N ALA A 89 -1.52 -12.24 2.33
CA ALA A 89 -2.66 -12.35 3.22
C ALA A 89 -2.39 -11.65 4.56
N TRP A 90 -3.37 -10.89 5.04
CA TRP A 90 -3.28 -10.29 6.36
C TRP A 90 -3.39 -11.38 7.42
N VAL A 91 -2.37 -11.50 8.26
CA VAL A 91 -2.37 -12.42 9.40
C VAL A 91 -2.78 -11.64 10.65
N VAL A 92 -3.91 -12.03 11.21
CA VAL A 92 -4.39 -11.47 12.46
C VAL A 92 -3.45 -11.91 13.58
N GLY A 93 -2.78 -10.97 14.24
CA GLY A 93 -1.97 -11.24 15.41
C GLY A 93 -2.83 -11.71 16.60
N ALA A 94 -2.23 -12.46 17.51
CA ALA A 94 -2.89 -12.78 18.77
C ALA A 94 -3.15 -11.50 19.56
N VAL A 95 -4.36 -11.38 20.11
CA VAL A 95 -4.69 -10.26 21.00
C VAL A 95 -3.83 -10.40 22.25
N THR A 96 -2.90 -9.48 22.45
CA THR A 96 -2.17 -9.36 23.70
C THR A 96 -2.82 -8.25 24.51
N PRO A 97 -3.24 -8.51 25.78
CA PRO A 97 -3.77 -7.43 26.59
C PRO A 97 -2.68 -6.40 26.85
N THR A 98 -2.70 -5.34 26.06
CA THR A 98 -1.69 -4.31 26.11
C THR A 98 -2.03 -3.36 27.25
N ALA A 99 -1.28 -3.45 28.34
CA ALA A 99 -1.26 -2.38 29.31
C ALA A 99 -0.42 -1.23 28.71
N CYS A 100 -0.83 0.01 28.93
CA CYS A 100 -0.03 1.20 28.62
C CYS A 100 1.22 1.27 29.52
N THR A 101 2.10 0.29 29.36
CA THR A 101 3.36 0.19 30.08
C THR A 101 4.48 0.81 29.23
N ALA A 102 5.68 0.91 29.77
CA ALA A 102 6.81 1.60 29.14
C ALA A 102 7.22 1.12 27.71
N VAL A 103 6.67 0.03 27.22
CA VAL A 103 7.05 -0.57 25.92
C VAL A 103 5.97 -0.40 24.85
N PHE A 104 4.73 -0.10 25.20
CA PHE A 104 3.60 0.15 24.29
C PHE A 104 3.50 -0.83 23.12
N LEU A 105 3.86 -2.10 23.33
CA LEU A 105 3.80 -3.12 22.30
C LEU A 105 2.38 -3.72 22.21
N GLY A 106 1.88 -3.86 20.99
CA GLY A 106 0.59 -4.46 20.71
C GLY A 106 0.51 -4.98 19.29
N THR A 107 -0.68 -5.33 18.90
CA THR A 107 -0.98 -5.79 17.54
C THR A 107 -2.05 -4.90 16.92
N TYR A 108 -2.17 -4.92 15.60
CA TYR A 108 -3.26 -4.20 14.92
C TYR A 108 -4.65 -4.68 15.34
N THR A 109 -4.75 -5.91 15.83
CA THR A 109 -5.99 -6.45 16.39
C THR A 109 -6.39 -5.73 17.67
N ASP A 110 -5.43 -5.30 18.49
CA ASP A 110 -5.69 -4.61 19.76
C ASP A 110 -6.34 -3.23 19.52
N ILE A 111 -5.97 -2.56 18.40
CA ILE A 111 -6.62 -1.30 17.98
C ILE A 111 -7.83 -1.51 17.08
N GLY A 112 -8.24 -2.75 16.86
CA GLY A 112 -9.39 -3.08 16.00
C GLY A 112 -9.16 -2.84 14.51
N PHE A 113 -7.89 -2.77 14.05
CA PHE A 113 -7.58 -2.62 12.63
C PHE A 113 -7.33 -3.97 11.97
N ALA A 114 -8.10 -4.25 10.91
CA ALA A 114 -7.90 -5.39 10.03
C ALA A 114 -8.32 -5.00 8.60
N PRO A 115 -7.39 -4.95 7.64
CA PRO A 115 -7.74 -4.68 6.25
C PRO A 115 -8.52 -5.86 5.65
N ALA A 116 -9.39 -5.57 4.70
CA ALA A 116 -10.16 -6.59 4.01
C ALA A 116 -9.27 -7.31 2.98
N GLY A 117 -8.87 -8.55 3.28
CA GLY A 117 -8.15 -9.41 2.34
C GLY A 117 -6.64 -9.28 2.36
N SER A 118 -6.02 -9.48 1.19
CA SER A 118 -4.56 -9.43 1.05
C SER A 118 -4.07 -8.00 0.84
N VAL A 119 -2.93 -7.68 1.41
CA VAL A 119 -2.27 -6.37 1.34
C VAL A 119 -0.97 -6.43 0.55
N ARG A 120 -0.59 -5.31 -0.05
CA ARG A 120 0.66 -5.14 -0.80
C ARG A 120 1.72 -4.38 -0.01
N TYR A 121 1.29 -3.68 1.02
CA TYR A 121 2.15 -2.89 1.88
C TYR A 121 2.38 -3.58 3.22
N GLN A 122 3.60 -3.46 3.72
CA GLN A 122 3.90 -3.73 5.11
C GLN A 122 3.54 -2.47 5.90
N TYR A 123 2.82 -2.66 6.99
CA TYR A 123 2.40 -1.58 7.88
C TYR A 123 3.11 -1.74 9.22
N ASP A 124 3.69 -0.65 9.70
CA ASP A 124 4.35 -0.60 11.00
C ASP A 124 3.89 0.67 11.73
N SER A 125 3.42 0.54 12.95
CA SER A 125 3.13 1.68 13.82
C SER A 125 4.10 1.71 14.99
N PHE A 126 4.54 2.90 15.35
CA PHE A 126 5.46 3.16 16.44
C PHE A 126 4.82 4.17 17.38
N ALA A 127 4.49 3.74 18.60
CA ALA A 127 4.19 4.66 19.67
C ALA A 127 5.49 5.33 20.13
N THR A 128 5.51 6.64 20.21
CA THR A 128 6.68 7.36 20.66
C THR A 128 6.80 7.23 22.18
N ALA A 129 7.77 6.43 22.62
CA ALA A 129 8.24 6.51 24.00
C ALA A 129 8.99 7.85 24.20
N ALA A 130 8.98 8.38 25.41
CA ALA A 130 9.80 9.54 25.72
C ALA A 130 11.24 9.26 25.29
N ALA A 131 11.82 10.16 24.52
CA ALA A 131 13.19 10.11 24.01
C ALA A 131 13.47 9.19 22.80
N THR A 132 12.51 8.57 22.18
CA THR A 132 12.76 7.82 20.94
C THR A 132 12.22 8.59 19.73
N ALA A 133 13.12 9.20 18.97
CA ALA A 133 12.75 9.82 17.70
C ALA A 133 12.51 8.74 16.63
N VAL A 134 11.46 8.87 15.85
CA VAL A 134 11.28 8.07 14.63
C VAL A 134 12.22 8.61 13.56
N PRO A 135 13.14 7.81 13.00
CA PRO A 135 14.11 8.30 12.05
C PRO A 135 13.48 8.88 10.79
N ALA A 136 14.18 9.78 10.13
CA ALA A 136 13.81 10.24 8.80
C ALA A 136 13.81 9.06 7.82
N VAL A 137 12.86 9.03 6.90
CA VAL A 137 12.76 8.00 5.86
C VAL A 137 12.41 8.69 4.54
N GLY A 138 13.29 8.60 3.56
CA GLY A 138 13.09 9.27 2.28
C GLY A 138 12.92 10.79 2.45
N ALA A 139 11.88 11.35 1.85
CA ALA A 139 11.52 12.77 1.96
C ALA A 139 10.78 13.13 3.25
N CYS A 140 10.37 12.14 4.07
CA CYS A 140 9.72 12.39 5.34
C CYS A 140 10.75 12.70 6.42
N PRO A 141 10.63 13.84 7.11
CA PRO A 141 11.55 14.22 8.18
C PRO A 141 11.45 13.24 9.36
N ALA A 142 12.49 13.21 10.19
CA ALA A 142 12.42 12.57 11.49
C ALA A 142 11.30 13.19 12.32
N VAL A 143 10.53 12.36 13.01
CA VAL A 143 9.55 12.86 14.00
C VAL A 143 10.26 12.89 15.34
N GLY A 144 10.34 14.08 15.93
CA GLY A 144 11.00 14.28 17.22
C GLY A 144 10.32 13.46 18.33
N ALA A 145 11.11 13.11 19.34
CA ALA A 145 10.59 12.49 20.56
C ALA A 145 9.56 13.43 21.22
N THR A 146 8.41 12.89 21.57
CA THR A 146 7.45 13.64 22.39
C THR A 146 7.90 13.64 23.85
N ALA A 147 7.66 14.75 24.55
CA ALA A 147 8.05 14.89 25.95
C ALA A 147 7.31 13.91 26.88
N THR A 148 6.20 13.34 26.44
CA THR A 148 5.35 12.45 27.21
C THR A 148 5.26 11.08 26.53
N PRO A 149 5.63 9.98 27.19
CA PRO A 149 5.54 8.64 26.63
C PRO A 149 4.11 8.27 26.21
N GLY A 150 3.97 7.67 25.04
CA GLY A 150 2.68 7.13 24.55
C GLY A 150 1.65 8.15 24.09
N LEU A 151 1.99 9.44 24.01
CA LEU A 151 1.09 10.48 23.52
C LEU A 151 1.27 10.81 22.02
N GLY A 152 2.20 10.17 21.34
CA GLY A 152 2.38 10.30 19.92
C GLY A 152 2.51 8.96 19.23
N PHE A 153 2.14 8.86 17.95
CA PHE A 153 2.43 7.70 17.13
C PHE A 153 2.83 8.12 15.72
N THR A 154 3.52 7.20 15.06
CA THR A 154 3.83 7.30 13.64
C THR A 154 3.63 5.95 13.01
N ALA A 155 2.86 5.88 11.92
CA ALA A 155 2.70 4.65 11.15
C ALA A 155 3.29 4.82 9.74
N ASN A 156 3.95 3.78 9.27
CA ASN A 156 4.50 3.69 7.94
C ASN A 156 3.83 2.57 7.14
N ALA A 157 3.73 2.76 5.83
CA ALA A 157 3.42 1.71 4.88
C ALA A 157 4.56 1.65 3.86
N THR A 158 5.16 0.48 3.71
CA THR A 158 6.32 0.27 2.84
C THR A 158 6.04 -0.85 1.86
N ALA A 159 6.28 -0.64 0.58
CA ALA A 159 6.21 -1.67 -0.46
C ALA A 159 7.15 -1.34 -1.63
N ASN A 160 7.47 -2.38 -2.39
CA ASN A 160 8.16 -2.26 -3.68
C ASN A 160 7.21 -2.81 -4.75
N LEU A 161 6.43 -1.94 -5.39
CA LEU A 161 5.37 -2.36 -6.32
C LEU A 161 5.86 -2.62 -7.75
N ASP A 162 7.02 -2.11 -8.12
CA ASP A 162 7.60 -2.23 -9.45
C ASP A 162 8.71 -3.29 -9.54
N GLY A 163 9.19 -3.80 -8.40
CA GLY A 163 10.27 -4.77 -8.34
C GLY A 163 11.67 -4.18 -8.61
N VAL A 164 11.77 -2.85 -8.73
CA VAL A 164 13.04 -2.14 -8.91
C VAL A 164 13.62 -1.77 -7.54
N ALA A 165 14.92 -1.54 -7.47
CA ALA A 165 15.56 -1.15 -6.21
C ALA A 165 14.99 0.19 -5.69
N GLY A 166 14.42 0.14 -4.49
CA GLY A 166 13.70 1.22 -3.83
C GLY A 166 12.35 0.75 -3.33
N ALA A 167 11.82 1.42 -2.35
CA ALA A 167 10.50 1.12 -1.81
C ALA A 167 9.66 2.40 -1.75
N GLY A 168 8.41 2.32 -2.19
CA GLY A 168 7.41 3.33 -1.94
C GLY A 168 7.09 3.37 -0.44
N ILE A 169 7.22 4.53 0.17
CA ILE A 169 7.04 4.71 1.61
C ILE A 169 6.02 5.81 1.85
N TYR A 170 5.00 5.48 2.62
CA TYR A 170 3.98 6.42 3.08
C TYR A 170 4.02 6.50 4.59
N ARG A 171 3.81 7.69 5.14
CA ARG A 171 3.84 7.94 6.59
C ARG A 171 2.62 8.75 7.01
N VAL A 172 2.12 8.46 8.21
CA VAL A 172 1.09 9.24 8.90
C VAL A 172 1.47 9.36 10.38
N SER A 173 1.07 10.44 11.03
CA SER A 173 1.18 10.59 12.49
C SER A 173 -0.12 11.15 13.06
N GLU A 174 -0.18 11.30 14.38
CA GLU A 174 -1.34 11.90 15.04
C GLU A 174 -1.66 13.31 14.52
N VAL A 175 -0.64 14.09 14.16
CA VAL A 175 -0.76 15.48 13.70
C VAL A 175 -0.69 15.65 12.19
N THR A 176 -0.16 14.66 11.45
CA THR A 176 0.01 14.75 9.99
C THR A 176 -1.00 13.90 9.24
N GLN A 177 -1.28 14.30 8.01
CA GLN A 177 -1.98 13.45 7.05
C GLN A 177 -0.99 12.47 6.40
N VAL A 178 -1.53 11.51 5.65
CA VAL A 178 -0.69 10.55 4.93
C VAL A 178 0.18 11.29 3.92
N THR A 179 1.49 11.16 4.07
CA THR A 179 2.52 11.81 3.25
C THR A 179 3.30 10.77 2.49
N ASP A 180 3.58 11.03 1.24
CA ASP A 180 4.47 10.21 0.40
C ASP A 180 5.93 10.57 0.72
N CYS A 181 6.68 9.62 1.27
CA CYS A 181 8.07 9.79 1.66
C CYS A 181 9.07 9.46 0.54
N ALA A 182 8.62 8.84 -0.54
CA ALA A 182 9.44 8.45 -1.68
C ALA A 182 8.70 8.78 -3.00
N PRO A 183 8.47 10.08 -3.32
CA PRO A 183 7.68 10.46 -4.48
C PRO A 183 8.29 9.90 -5.78
N GLY A 184 7.47 9.20 -6.56
CA GLY A 184 7.89 8.61 -7.83
C GLY A 184 8.52 7.22 -7.71
N VAL A 185 8.65 6.68 -6.51
CA VAL A 185 9.03 5.27 -6.26
C VAL A 185 7.74 4.49 -5.94
N PHE A 186 7.59 3.32 -6.56
CA PHE A 186 6.41 2.48 -6.43
C PHE A 186 6.72 1.11 -5.83
#